data_13d6904d87be8fa03b1ae08e5154c1a3
#
_entry.id   13d6904d87be8fa03b1ae08e5154c1a3
#
_cell.length_a   1.000
_cell.length_b   1.000
_cell.length_c   1.000
_cell.angle_alpha   90.00
_cell.angle_beta   90.00
_cell.angle_gamma   90.00
#
_symmetry.space_group_name_H-M   'P 1'
#
loop_
_entity.id
_entity.type
_entity.pdbx_description
1 polymer ?
#
loop_
_entity_poly.entity_id
_entity_poly.type
_entity_poly.pdbx_seq_one_letter_code
_entity_poly.pdbx_strand_id
1 'polypeptide(L)'
;LDVERVLSETSRYDDDFLFRDIEPVPGGDAHVVYFADDSSVARKQITQTLDAMNVRHVGAVNGRQAWDELRRIATHAEACGRKVSDFVSLVLTDVEMPEMDGYMLTRQIKADRRFAGVPVIMHSSLSGMSNQQLGMSVGVDEYVPKFEPQRLSQTLARLLSTDAAAGGR
;
A
#
# COMPACT_ATOMS: atom_id res chain seq x y z
N LEU A 1 -29.82 -25.47 -13.66
CA LEU A 1 -29.25 -24.20 -13.15
C LEU A 1 -27.77 -24.40 -12.88
N ASP A 2 -26.94 -23.63 -13.53
CA ASP A 2 -25.50 -23.68 -13.32
C ASP A 2 -25.14 -22.80 -12.11
N VAL A 3 -24.99 -23.44 -10.95
CA VAL A 3 -24.72 -22.75 -9.68
C VAL A 3 -23.36 -22.05 -9.70
N GLU A 4 -22.36 -22.64 -10.36
CA GLU A 4 -21.02 -22.02 -10.47
C GLU A 4 -21.07 -20.73 -11.29
N ARG A 5 -21.87 -20.73 -12.35
CA ARG A 5 -22.07 -19.53 -13.18
C ARG A 5 -22.77 -18.41 -12.38
N VAL A 6 -23.82 -18.76 -11.63
CA VAL A 6 -24.55 -17.79 -10.81
C VAL A 6 -23.64 -17.21 -9.72
N LEU A 7 -22.84 -18.06 -9.07
CA LEU A 7 -21.89 -17.60 -8.04
C LEU A 7 -20.81 -16.71 -8.63
N SER A 8 -20.30 -17.02 -9.83
CA SER A 8 -19.28 -16.20 -10.48
C SER A 8 -19.83 -14.84 -10.95
N GLU A 9 -21.06 -14.79 -11.42
CA GLU A 9 -21.73 -13.54 -11.80
C GLU A 9 -22.03 -12.67 -10.58
N THR A 10 -22.47 -13.29 -9.48
CA THR A 10 -22.71 -12.57 -8.21
C THR A 10 -21.41 -12.00 -7.65
N SER A 11 -20.33 -12.79 -7.68
CA SER A 11 -19.01 -12.33 -7.20
C SER A 11 -18.48 -11.14 -8.02
N ARG A 12 -18.67 -11.16 -9.34
CA ARG A 12 -18.29 -10.03 -10.22
C ARG A 12 -19.10 -8.78 -9.94
N TYR A 13 -20.38 -8.93 -9.67
CA TYR A 13 -21.27 -7.83 -9.36
C TYR A 13 -20.88 -7.16 -8.03
N ASP A 14 -20.53 -7.96 -7.02
CA ASP A 14 -20.08 -7.45 -5.72
C ASP A 14 -18.73 -6.74 -5.85
N ASP A 15 -17.80 -7.28 -6.65
CA ASP A 15 -16.51 -6.66 -6.93
C ASP A 15 -16.69 -5.31 -7.65
N ASP A 16 -17.51 -5.27 -8.70
CA ASP A 16 -17.81 -4.03 -9.43
C ASP A 16 -18.44 -2.96 -8.52
N PHE A 17 -19.29 -3.36 -7.58
CA PHE A 17 -19.91 -2.46 -6.64
C PHE A 17 -18.89 -1.85 -5.67
N LEU A 18 -17.96 -2.66 -5.16
CA LEU A 18 -16.96 -2.22 -4.19
C LEU A 18 -15.96 -1.20 -4.78
N PHE A 19 -15.66 -1.29 -6.07
CA PHE A 19 -14.61 -0.48 -6.71
C PHE A 19 -15.13 0.59 -7.67
N ARG A 20 -16.45 0.66 -7.93
CA ARG A 20 -17.03 1.52 -8.98
C ARG A 20 -16.84 3.02 -8.75
N ASP A 21 -16.72 3.46 -7.50
CA ASP A 21 -16.58 4.87 -7.15
C ASP A 21 -15.12 5.31 -7.00
N ILE A 22 -14.16 4.42 -7.33
CA ILE A 22 -12.75 4.72 -7.28
C ILE A 22 -12.32 5.34 -8.61
N GLU A 23 -11.80 6.56 -8.54
CA GLU A 23 -11.38 7.31 -9.72
C GLU A 23 -9.87 7.15 -9.95
N PRO A 24 -9.42 7.15 -11.22
CA PRO A 24 -8.00 7.22 -11.55
C PRO A 24 -7.35 8.48 -10.96
N VAL A 25 -6.12 8.32 -10.47
CA VAL A 25 -5.30 9.44 -9.99
C VAL A 25 -4.61 10.10 -11.19
N PRO A 26 -4.70 11.42 -11.35
CA PRO A 26 -3.95 12.11 -12.40
C PRO A 26 -2.44 11.85 -12.26
N GLY A 27 -1.81 11.34 -13.32
CA GLY A 27 -0.42 10.95 -13.30
C GLY A 27 -0.11 9.70 -12.47
N GLY A 28 -1.13 8.89 -12.16
CA GLY A 28 -1.00 7.71 -11.31
C GLY A 28 -0.03 6.67 -11.86
N ASP A 29 0.11 6.56 -13.17
CA ASP A 29 1.05 5.65 -13.84
C ASP A 29 2.53 5.99 -13.56
N ALA A 30 2.82 7.18 -13.08
CA ALA A 30 4.17 7.56 -12.62
C ALA A 30 4.45 7.13 -11.18
N HIS A 31 3.44 6.72 -10.43
CA HIS A 31 3.55 6.28 -9.05
C HIS A 31 3.64 4.76 -8.93
N VAL A 32 4.36 4.30 -7.91
CA VAL A 32 4.45 2.88 -7.55
C VAL A 32 4.16 2.74 -6.06
N VAL A 33 3.14 1.97 -5.73
CA VAL A 33 2.83 1.59 -4.34
C VAL A 33 3.41 0.20 -4.07
N TYR A 34 4.26 0.11 -3.05
CA TYR A 34 4.77 -1.17 -2.56
C TYR A 34 3.91 -1.61 -1.37
N PHE A 35 3.29 -2.78 -1.46
CA PHE A 35 2.43 -3.25 -0.37
C PHE A 35 2.90 -4.60 0.18
N ALA A 36 2.60 -4.86 1.44
CA ALA A 36 2.87 -6.10 2.13
C ALA A 36 1.65 -6.56 2.91
N ASP A 37 1.20 -7.77 2.65
CA ASP A 37 0.07 -8.41 3.35
C ASP A 37 0.17 -9.92 3.17
N ASP A 38 -0.02 -10.69 4.24
CA ASP A 38 0.04 -12.15 4.18
C ASP A 38 -1.28 -12.79 3.69
N SER A 39 -2.36 -12.03 3.64
CA SER A 39 -3.66 -12.49 3.16
C SER A 39 -3.79 -12.32 1.64
N SER A 40 -4.02 -13.43 0.93
CA SER A 40 -4.25 -13.38 -0.51
C SER A 40 -5.52 -12.60 -0.88
N VAL A 41 -6.54 -12.65 -0.05
CA VAL A 41 -7.79 -11.89 -0.23
C VAL A 41 -7.52 -10.39 -0.10
N ALA A 42 -6.77 -9.99 0.93
CA ALA A 42 -6.40 -8.58 1.12
C ALA A 42 -5.51 -8.08 -0.02
N ARG A 43 -4.51 -8.86 -0.45
CA ARG A 43 -3.65 -8.48 -1.59
C ARG A 43 -4.47 -8.29 -2.86
N LYS A 44 -5.44 -9.16 -3.13
CA LYS A 44 -6.33 -9.03 -4.28
C LYS A 44 -7.11 -7.72 -4.23
N GLN A 45 -7.69 -7.37 -3.09
CA GLN A 45 -8.42 -6.10 -2.94
C GLN A 45 -7.52 -4.88 -3.10
N ILE A 46 -6.30 -4.94 -2.58
CA ILE A 46 -5.32 -3.87 -2.75
C ILE A 46 -5.01 -3.68 -4.24
N THR A 47 -4.73 -4.75 -4.97
CA THR A 47 -4.43 -4.66 -6.40
C THR A 47 -5.62 -4.13 -7.20
N GLN A 48 -6.83 -4.56 -6.89
CA GLN A 48 -8.04 -4.05 -7.53
C GLN A 48 -8.23 -2.55 -7.27
N THR A 49 -7.96 -2.10 -6.06
CA THR A 49 -8.01 -0.67 -5.70
C THR A 49 -6.98 0.13 -6.50
N LEU A 50 -5.74 -0.33 -6.51
CA LEU A 50 -4.65 0.37 -7.22
C LEU A 50 -4.84 0.35 -8.74
N ASP A 51 -5.35 -0.74 -9.29
CA ASP A 51 -5.69 -0.84 -10.72
C ASP A 51 -6.80 0.16 -11.09
N ALA A 52 -7.83 0.29 -10.25
CA ALA A 52 -8.90 1.27 -10.45
C ALA A 52 -8.38 2.72 -10.38
N MET A 53 -7.35 2.97 -9.58
CA MET A 53 -6.68 4.26 -9.49
C MET A 53 -5.67 4.51 -10.61
N ASN A 54 -5.38 3.52 -11.43
CA ASN A 54 -4.34 3.54 -12.46
C ASN A 54 -2.94 3.77 -11.88
N VAL A 55 -2.66 3.18 -10.73
CA VAL A 55 -1.38 3.27 -10.02
C VAL A 55 -0.65 1.94 -10.11
N ARG A 56 0.63 1.96 -10.47
CA ARG A 56 1.47 0.76 -10.51
C ARG A 56 1.74 0.25 -9.09
N HIS A 57 1.90 -1.05 -8.96
CA HIS A 57 2.09 -1.67 -7.65
C HIS A 57 2.99 -2.89 -7.70
N VAL A 58 3.62 -3.18 -6.58
CA VAL A 58 4.40 -4.40 -6.30
C VAL A 58 3.99 -4.91 -4.93
N GLY A 59 3.79 -6.20 -4.78
CA GLY A 59 3.32 -6.80 -3.53
C GLY A 59 4.29 -7.82 -2.94
N ALA A 60 4.30 -7.90 -1.61
CA ALA A 60 5.01 -8.88 -0.82
C ALA A 60 4.05 -9.64 0.09
N VAL A 61 4.40 -10.87 0.47
CA VAL A 61 3.55 -11.74 1.27
C VAL A 61 3.86 -11.67 2.78
N ASN A 62 4.94 -11.02 3.16
CA ASN A 62 5.30 -10.77 4.55
C ASN A 62 6.27 -9.59 4.65
N GLY A 63 6.51 -9.15 5.89
CA GLY A 63 7.37 -7.98 6.13
C GLY A 63 8.84 -8.23 5.82
N ARG A 64 9.33 -9.45 5.99
CA ARG A 64 10.73 -9.81 5.68
C ARG A 64 10.98 -9.70 4.18
N GLN A 65 10.12 -10.28 3.37
CA GLN A 65 10.21 -10.17 1.92
C GLN A 65 10.16 -8.71 1.48
N ALA A 66 9.21 -7.95 2.04
CA ALA A 66 9.07 -6.53 1.73
C ALA A 66 10.35 -5.76 2.05
N TRP A 67 10.90 -5.95 3.25
CA TRP A 67 12.11 -5.22 3.66
C TRP A 67 13.33 -5.60 2.82
N ASP A 68 13.51 -6.87 2.52
CA ASP A 68 14.62 -7.33 1.69
C ASP A 68 14.55 -6.73 0.27
N GLU A 69 13.36 -6.69 -0.33
CA GLU A 69 13.16 -6.09 -1.65
C GLU A 69 13.32 -4.57 -1.63
N LEU A 70 12.76 -3.89 -0.63
CA LEU A 70 12.89 -2.43 -0.48
C LEU A 70 14.35 -2.04 -0.31
N ARG A 71 15.14 -2.79 0.44
CA ARG A 71 16.58 -2.53 0.58
C ARG A 71 17.32 -2.68 -0.75
N ARG A 72 16.96 -3.68 -1.56
CA ARG A 72 17.54 -3.82 -2.91
C ARG A 72 17.20 -2.64 -3.80
N ILE A 73 15.98 -2.15 -3.74
CA ILE A 73 15.56 -0.95 -4.47
C ILE A 73 16.38 0.26 -4.02
N ALA A 74 16.58 0.41 -2.70
CA ALA A 74 17.37 1.52 -2.16
C ALA A 74 18.83 1.44 -2.59
N THR A 75 19.43 0.27 -2.59
CA THR A 75 20.80 0.05 -3.06
C THR A 75 20.93 0.37 -4.55
N HIS A 76 19.94 -0.05 -5.35
CA HIS A 76 19.91 0.27 -6.77
C HIS A 76 19.77 1.77 -7.02
N ALA A 77 18.90 2.44 -6.28
CA ALA A 77 18.71 3.88 -6.38
C ALA A 77 20.01 4.65 -6.09
N GLU A 78 20.71 4.28 -5.02
CA GLU A 78 22.02 4.88 -4.69
C GLU A 78 23.05 4.68 -5.83
N ALA A 79 23.12 3.47 -6.38
CA ALA A 79 24.03 3.16 -7.48
C ALA A 79 23.74 3.98 -8.74
N CYS A 80 22.47 4.35 -8.96
CA CYS A 80 22.04 5.17 -10.08
C CYS A 80 22.08 6.69 -9.79
N GLY A 81 22.43 7.09 -8.56
CA GLY A 81 22.38 8.49 -8.15
C GLY A 81 20.96 9.06 -8.07
N ARG A 82 19.97 8.18 -7.78
CA ARG A 82 18.56 8.54 -7.71
C ARG A 82 18.01 8.36 -6.29
N LYS A 83 16.84 8.93 -6.05
CA LYS A 83 16.12 8.76 -4.77
C LYS A 83 15.27 7.51 -4.80
N VAL A 84 15.08 6.88 -3.64
CA VAL A 84 14.15 5.74 -3.51
C VAL A 84 12.74 6.15 -3.94
N SER A 85 12.32 7.39 -3.63
CA SER A 85 11.01 7.92 -4.03
C SER A 85 10.79 7.99 -5.55
N ASP A 86 11.85 7.91 -6.36
CA ASP A 86 11.71 7.78 -7.81
C ASP A 86 11.25 6.37 -8.24
N PHE A 87 11.42 5.37 -7.37
CA PHE A 87 11.07 3.97 -7.64
C PHE A 87 9.88 3.49 -6.83
N VAL A 88 9.70 3.99 -5.60
CA VAL A 88 8.61 3.64 -4.67
C VAL A 88 8.03 4.94 -4.13
N SER A 89 6.78 5.21 -4.46
CA SER A 89 6.09 6.43 -4.03
C SER A 89 5.53 6.32 -2.62
N LEU A 90 5.15 5.11 -2.20
CA LEU A 90 4.45 4.86 -0.94
C LEU A 90 4.55 3.39 -0.57
N VAL A 91 4.62 3.09 0.72
CA VAL A 91 4.53 1.73 1.25
C VAL A 91 3.23 1.56 2.01
N LEU A 92 2.49 0.51 1.68
CA LEU A 92 1.26 0.10 2.36
C LEU A 92 1.52 -1.25 3.03
N THR A 93 1.38 -1.32 4.35
CA THR A 93 1.68 -2.55 5.08
C THR A 93 0.56 -3.01 5.99
N ASP A 94 0.32 -4.32 6.03
CA ASP A 94 -0.47 -4.96 7.07
C ASP A 94 0.26 -4.88 8.41
N VAL A 95 -0.46 -5.06 9.51
CA VAL A 95 0.10 -5.10 10.87
C VAL A 95 0.63 -6.50 11.17
N GLU A 96 -0.24 -7.51 11.12
CA GLU A 96 0.10 -8.88 11.49
C GLU A 96 0.58 -9.67 10.28
N MET A 97 1.87 -9.95 10.24
CA MET A 97 2.50 -10.76 9.20
C MET A 97 3.56 -11.68 9.83
N PRO A 98 3.77 -12.88 9.24
CA PRO A 98 4.85 -13.74 9.70
C PRO A 98 6.22 -13.14 9.41
N GLU A 99 7.23 -13.57 10.15
CA GLU A 99 8.65 -13.22 10.05
C GLU A 99 8.99 -11.78 10.41
N MET A 100 8.23 -10.80 9.94
CA MET A 100 8.37 -9.39 10.29
C MET A 100 7.00 -8.73 10.19
N ASP A 101 6.49 -8.17 11.29
CA ASP A 101 5.21 -7.48 11.32
C ASP A 101 5.31 -6.06 10.72
N GLY A 102 4.17 -5.41 10.57
CA GLY A 102 4.10 -4.08 9.99
C GLY A 102 4.73 -2.99 10.85
N TYR A 103 4.73 -3.15 12.16
CA TYR A 103 5.39 -2.21 13.07
C TYR A 103 6.89 -2.24 12.89
N MET A 104 7.47 -3.44 12.84
CA MET A 104 8.91 -3.61 12.63
C MET A 104 9.32 -3.14 11.24
N LEU A 105 8.55 -3.48 10.21
CA LEU A 105 8.80 -3.02 8.85
C LEU A 105 8.81 -1.49 8.78
N THR A 106 7.81 -0.83 9.36
CA THR A 106 7.72 0.63 9.41
C THR A 106 8.92 1.23 10.13
N ARG A 107 9.31 0.66 11.26
CA ARG A 107 10.47 1.12 12.02
C ARG A 107 11.75 1.03 11.21
N GLN A 108 11.96 -0.06 10.49
CA GLN A 108 13.12 -0.24 9.61
C GLN A 108 13.14 0.81 8.49
N ILE A 109 12.00 1.04 7.85
CA ILE A 109 11.87 2.05 6.78
C ILE A 109 12.16 3.45 7.32
N LYS A 110 11.56 3.83 8.43
CA LYS A 110 11.70 5.18 9.00
C LYS A 110 13.09 5.44 9.57
N ALA A 111 13.83 4.40 9.97
CA ALA A 111 15.20 4.52 10.45
C ALA A 111 16.24 4.63 9.32
N ASP A 112 15.87 4.30 8.09
CA ASP A 112 16.77 4.31 6.94
C ASP A 112 16.60 5.63 6.16
N ARG A 113 17.64 6.44 6.12
CA ARG A 113 17.61 7.77 5.46
C ARG A 113 17.27 7.71 3.97
N ARG A 114 17.56 6.58 3.32
CA ARG A 114 17.26 6.40 1.90
C ARG A 114 15.78 6.45 1.60
N PHE A 115 14.93 6.14 2.59
CA PHE A 115 13.47 6.18 2.48
C PHE A 115 12.86 7.52 2.92
N ALA A 116 13.68 8.55 3.10
CA ALA A 116 13.16 9.89 3.39
C ALA A 116 12.21 10.34 2.27
N GLY A 117 11.04 10.83 2.64
CA GLY A 117 10.01 11.23 1.68
C GLY A 117 9.12 10.10 1.16
N VAL A 118 9.31 8.85 1.61
CA VAL A 118 8.42 7.74 1.27
C VAL A 118 7.43 7.55 2.41
N PRO A 119 6.14 7.89 2.21
CA PRO A 119 5.15 7.70 3.26
C PRO A 119 4.82 6.22 3.46
N VAL A 120 4.47 5.87 4.69
CA VAL A 120 4.03 4.53 5.08
C VAL A 120 2.61 4.60 5.60
N ILE A 121 1.72 3.84 4.97
CA ILE A 121 0.35 3.61 5.43
C ILE A 121 0.28 2.23 6.05
N MET A 122 -0.32 2.14 7.23
CA MET A 122 -0.63 0.87 7.86
C MET A 122 -2.11 0.57 7.70
N HIS A 123 -2.45 -0.65 7.28
CA HIS A 123 -3.84 -1.09 7.20
C HIS A 123 -4.02 -2.40 7.95
N SER A 124 -5.13 -2.53 8.65
CA SER A 124 -5.39 -3.69 9.49
C SER A 124 -6.89 -3.93 9.69
N SER A 125 -7.24 -5.19 9.91
CA SER A 125 -8.56 -5.56 10.42
C SER A 125 -8.72 -5.24 11.91
N LEU A 126 -7.60 -4.96 12.61
CA LEU A 126 -7.57 -4.56 14.00
C LEU A 126 -7.90 -3.07 14.11
N SER A 127 -9.11 -2.74 14.54
CA SER A 127 -9.64 -1.37 14.56
C SER A 127 -9.53 -0.68 15.93
N GLY A 128 -8.74 -1.23 16.85
CA GLY A 128 -8.58 -0.65 18.19
C GLY A 128 -7.72 0.61 18.20
N MET A 129 -8.11 1.58 19.05
CA MET A 129 -7.34 2.80 19.25
C MET A 129 -5.89 2.52 19.68
N SER A 130 -5.66 1.45 20.46
CA SER A 130 -4.32 1.03 20.88
C SER A 130 -3.42 0.65 19.70
N ASN A 131 -3.97 -0.03 18.69
CA ASN A 131 -3.23 -0.42 17.49
C ASN A 131 -2.91 0.80 16.63
N GLN A 132 -3.83 1.74 16.52
CA GLN A 132 -3.62 2.99 15.83
C GLN A 132 -2.54 3.83 16.51
N GLN A 133 -2.57 3.94 17.84
CA GLN A 133 -1.56 4.65 18.61
C GLN A 133 -0.18 4.00 18.47
N LEU A 134 -0.11 2.67 18.50
CA LEU A 134 1.15 1.96 18.29
C LEU A 134 1.72 2.19 16.89
N GLY A 135 0.86 2.16 15.87
CA GLY A 135 1.25 2.51 14.50
C GLY A 135 1.83 3.91 14.40
N MET A 136 1.15 4.89 14.99
CA MET A 136 1.64 6.28 15.01
C MET A 136 2.96 6.41 15.76
N SER A 137 3.17 5.63 16.82
CA SER A 137 4.41 5.65 17.60
C SER A 137 5.64 5.14 16.83
N VAL A 138 5.45 4.25 15.85
CA VAL A 138 6.56 3.77 14.99
C VAL A 138 6.74 4.64 13.75
N GLY A 139 5.89 5.66 13.55
CA GLY A 139 6.06 6.68 12.54
C GLY A 139 5.25 6.47 11.27
N VAL A 140 4.14 5.69 11.28
CA VAL A 140 3.26 5.62 10.12
C VAL A 140 2.64 6.99 9.84
N ASP A 141 2.46 7.28 8.57
CA ASP A 141 1.85 8.55 8.14
C ASP A 141 0.33 8.50 8.23
N GLU A 142 -0.26 7.32 8.00
CA GLU A 142 -1.70 7.09 8.10
C GLU A 142 -2.00 5.66 8.53
N TYR A 143 -3.17 5.48 9.14
CA TYR A 143 -3.71 4.18 9.51
C TYR A 143 -5.10 4.02 8.90
N VAL A 144 -5.32 2.96 8.11
CA VAL A 144 -6.56 2.73 7.37
C VAL A 144 -7.09 1.34 7.69
N PRO A 145 -8.39 1.17 7.99
CA PRO A 145 -8.98 -0.15 8.16
C PRO A 145 -8.93 -0.97 6.87
N LYS A 146 -8.77 -2.29 7.00
CA LYS A 146 -8.87 -3.21 5.87
C LYS A 146 -10.31 -3.29 5.33
N PHE A 147 -10.43 -3.73 4.08
CA PHE A 147 -11.70 -4.02 3.41
C PHE A 147 -12.62 -2.80 3.21
N GLU A 148 -12.02 -1.62 3.18
CA GLU A 148 -12.70 -0.36 2.83
C GLU A 148 -11.99 0.29 1.64
N PRO A 149 -12.21 -0.20 0.40
CA PRO A 149 -11.46 0.25 -0.78
C PRO A 149 -11.59 1.75 -1.06
N GLN A 150 -12.76 2.33 -0.86
CA GLN A 150 -12.96 3.77 -1.09
C GLN A 150 -12.15 4.62 -0.11
N ARG A 151 -12.11 4.24 1.15
CA ARG A 151 -11.32 4.93 2.16
C ARG A 151 -9.83 4.81 1.90
N LEU A 152 -9.38 3.62 1.52
CA LEU A 152 -7.99 3.38 1.13
C LEU A 152 -7.63 4.23 -0.09
N SER A 153 -8.45 4.23 -1.14
CA SER A 153 -8.19 4.99 -2.36
C SER A 153 -8.12 6.51 -2.09
N GLN A 154 -8.99 7.04 -1.26
CA GLN A 154 -8.98 8.45 -0.88
C GLN A 154 -7.70 8.83 -0.14
N THR A 155 -7.26 7.99 0.80
CA THR A 155 -6.02 8.21 1.55
C THR A 155 -4.80 8.14 0.64
N LEU A 156 -4.74 7.13 -0.23
CA LEU A 156 -3.66 6.98 -1.21
C LEU A 156 -3.61 8.17 -2.17
N ALA A 157 -4.75 8.59 -2.71
CA ALA A 157 -4.83 9.72 -3.64
C ALA A 157 -4.32 11.01 -3.00
N ARG A 158 -4.67 11.24 -1.75
CA ARG A 158 -4.22 12.42 -0.99
C ARG A 158 -2.70 12.42 -0.79
N LEU A 159 -2.13 11.30 -0.38
CA LEU A 159 -0.68 11.20 -0.14
C LEU A 159 0.12 11.23 -1.43
N LEU A 160 -0.33 10.58 -2.48
CA LEU A 160 0.34 10.60 -3.80
C LEU A 160 0.28 11.99 -4.43
N SER A 161 -0.81 12.72 -4.28
CA SER A 161 -0.95 14.10 -4.79
C SER A 161 -0.02 15.07 -4.06
N THR A 162 0.13 14.93 -2.74
CA THR A 162 1.04 15.74 -1.93
C THR A 162 2.49 15.50 -2.34
N ASP A 163 2.87 14.24 -2.59
CA ASP A 163 4.20 13.86 -3.05
C ASP A 163 4.50 14.46 -4.44
N ALA A 164 3.55 14.40 -5.36
CA ALA A 164 3.67 15.02 -6.68
C ALA A 164 3.86 16.54 -6.59
N ALA A 165 3.16 17.21 -5.69
CA ALA A 165 3.31 18.65 -5.45
C ALA A 165 4.69 18.99 -4.85
N ALA A 166 5.20 18.17 -3.94
CA ALA A 166 6.53 18.33 -3.36
C ALA A 166 7.65 18.09 -4.39
N GLY A 167 7.45 17.17 -5.33
CA GLY A 167 8.40 16.86 -6.41
C GLY A 167 8.45 17.94 -7.50
N GLY A 168 7.47 18.82 -7.58
CA GLY A 168 7.40 19.92 -8.54
C GLY A 168 8.13 21.19 -8.09
N ARG A 169 8.81 21.13 -6.98
CA ARG A 169 9.64 22.22 -6.46
C ARG A 169 11.12 21.83 -6.54
#